data_1f84e2aefd60b886de673385a74c730d
#
_entry.id   1f84e2aefd60b886de673385a74c730d
#
_cell.length_a   1.000
_cell.length_b   1.000
_cell.length_c   1.000
_cell.angle_alpha   90.00
_cell.angle_beta   90.00
_cell.angle_gamma   90.00
#
_symmetry.space_group_name_H-M   'P 1'
#
loop_
_entity.id
_entity.type
_entity.pdbx_description
1 polymer ?
#
loop_
_entity_poly.entity_id
_entity_poly.type
_entity_poly.pdbx_seq_one_letter_code
_entity_poly.pdbx_strand_id
1 'polypeptide(L)'
;MSAKFQIKSKVKRYPVNDHAYYIMEEVSDSDLLLDEGYQRTLRPSHVDELVNGWDWGQFRPLDVSCRNGNYYVFDGGHRLSSLKQLYGSGHHFTVLCRVFYGLTREEEAYYFSHQDDGVMPMPFEEKMRADIVSGDKQTAELIAISEKVGFKLSARSKANGTIQAIKKATQVWNQFGPEIYEQTLQLIMDTWGGDRGSVRANMLGGVAVFLVAFGSEIDHSRFVKKLKVKKLSDLQLEAKWFKAADQSMDGSFARSIAKAYNYGGGKWRLPEWRFAALGVKSKG
;
A
#
# COMPACT_ATOMS: atom_id res chain seq x y z
N MET A 1 -0.51 48.84 -15.07
CA MET A 1 -0.20 48.57 -13.65
C MET A 1 -0.14 47.06 -13.47
N SER A 2 1.06 46.51 -13.32
CA SER A 2 1.28 45.07 -13.18
C SER A 2 1.12 44.70 -11.72
N ALA A 3 0.12 43.85 -11.41
CA ALA A 3 -0.07 43.33 -10.06
C ALA A 3 1.05 42.32 -9.75
N LYS A 4 1.99 42.73 -8.87
CA LYS A 4 2.98 41.81 -8.32
C LYS A 4 2.28 40.82 -7.40
N PHE A 5 2.14 39.58 -7.86
CA PHE A 5 1.74 38.47 -7.01
C PHE A 5 2.86 38.18 -5.99
N GLN A 6 2.68 38.62 -4.75
CA GLN A 6 3.52 38.19 -3.65
C GLN A 6 3.03 36.84 -3.17
N ILE A 7 3.67 35.76 -3.60
CA ILE A 7 3.49 34.42 -3.02
C ILE A 7 4.18 34.44 -1.64
N LYS A 8 3.39 34.60 -0.57
CA LYS A 8 3.84 34.33 0.79
C LYS A 8 3.97 32.82 1.00
N SER A 9 5.03 32.21 0.46
CA SER A 9 5.34 30.82 0.77
C SER A 9 6.27 30.80 2.00
N LYS A 10 5.86 30.10 3.06
CA LYS A 10 6.75 29.67 4.16
C LYS A 10 7.71 28.55 3.75
N VAL A 11 7.93 28.35 2.48
CA VAL A 11 8.91 27.39 1.98
C VAL A 11 10.28 27.98 2.25
N LYS A 12 11.08 27.36 3.09
CA LYS A 12 12.51 27.61 3.16
C LYS A 12 13.04 27.38 1.75
N ARG A 13 13.21 28.46 1.00
CA ARG A 13 13.92 28.39 -0.27
C ARG A 13 15.37 28.10 0.10
N TYR A 14 15.86 26.95 -0.30
CA TYR A 14 17.28 26.75 -0.40
C TYR A 14 17.84 27.84 -1.31
N PRO A 15 19.02 28.41 -1.01
CA PRO A 15 19.62 29.32 -1.96
C PRO A 15 19.68 28.58 -3.29
N VAL A 16 18.94 29.11 -4.28
CA VAL A 16 19.05 28.62 -5.66
C VAL A 16 20.53 28.79 -5.99
N ASN A 17 21.22 27.67 -6.25
CA ASN A 17 22.55 27.76 -6.78
C ASN A 17 22.41 28.26 -8.22
N ASP A 18 22.56 29.56 -8.42
CA ASP A 18 22.41 30.22 -9.74
C ASP A 18 23.41 29.67 -10.75
N HIS A 19 24.36 28.85 -10.32
CA HIS A 19 25.38 28.23 -11.15
C HIS A 19 25.10 26.77 -11.50
N ALA A 20 24.12 26.13 -10.85
CA ALA A 20 23.75 24.73 -11.14
C ALA A 20 22.79 24.69 -12.34
N TYR A 21 23.08 23.82 -13.28
CA TYR A 21 22.21 23.50 -14.41
C TYR A 21 22.20 21.98 -14.62
N TYR A 22 21.26 21.48 -15.37
CA TYR A 22 21.25 20.06 -15.75
C TYR A 22 21.08 19.89 -17.25
N ILE A 23 21.59 18.78 -17.75
CA ILE A 23 21.37 18.28 -19.11
C ILE A 23 20.97 16.81 -19.07
N MET A 24 20.33 16.34 -20.12
CA MET A 24 20.03 14.92 -20.29
C MET A 24 21.20 14.27 -21.04
N GLU A 25 21.82 13.28 -20.44
CA GLU A 25 22.97 12.56 -21.00
C GLU A 25 22.80 11.06 -20.84
N GLU A 26 23.38 10.30 -21.78
CA GLU A 26 23.62 8.87 -21.61
C GLU A 26 24.97 8.67 -20.94
N VAL A 27 24.98 8.05 -19.76
CA VAL A 27 26.18 7.81 -18.96
C VAL A 27 26.42 6.30 -18.85
N SER A 28 27.68 5.89 -19.00
CA SER A 28 28.05 4.48 -18.81
C SER A 28 27.83 4.04 -17.36
N ASP A 29 27.35 2.82 -17.18
CA ASP A 29 27.14 2.22 -15.86
C ASP A 29 28.44 2.14 -15.03
N SER A 30 29.58 2.05 -15.70
CA SER A 30 30.91 2.05 -15.07
C SER A 30 31.30 3.39 -14.45
N ASP A 31 30.74 4.49 -14.96
CA ASP A 31 31.09 5.85 -14.52
C ASP A 31 30.14 6.34 -13.39
N LEU A 32 29.05 5.59 -13.16
CA LEU A 32 28.05 5.93 -12.16
C LEU A 32 28.43 5.42 -10.77
N LEU A 33 28.60 6.36 -9.84
CA LEU A 33 29.00 6.13 -8.47
C LEU A 33 27.83 6.37 -7.50
N LEU A 34 27.81 5.66 -6.38
CA LEU A 34 26.90 5.90 -5.26
C LEU A 34 27.70 6.51 -4.09
N ASP A 35 27.21 7.61 -3.52
CA ASP A 35 27.81 8.20 -2.31
C ASP A 35 27.13 7.64 -1.06
N GLU A 36 27.76 6.62 -0.45
CA GLU A 36 27.23 5.95 0.75
C GLU A 36 27.10 6.87 1.98
N GLY A 37 27.73 8.04 1.94
CA GLY A 37 27.76 8.97 3.08
C GLY A 37 26.42 9.65 3.36
N TYR A 38 25.47 9.71 2.38
CA TYR A 38 24.14 10.28 2.57
C TYR A 38 23.02 9.45 1.95
N GLN A 39 23.33 8.48 1.09
CA GLN A 39 22.31 7.65 0.45
C GLN A 39 21.80 6.53 1.35
N ARG A 40 20.59 6.06 1.05
CA ARG A 40 20.04 4.87 1.71
C ARG A 40 20.83 3.64 1.31
N THR A 41 21.07 2.76 2.27
CA THR A 41 21.58 1.41 1.96
C THR A 41 20.64 0.73 0.97
N LEU A 42 21.19 0.17 -0.10
CA LEU A 42 20.42 -0.60 -1.06
C LEU A 42 19.77 -1.80 -0.38
N ARG A 43 18.50 -2.00 -0.66
CA ARG A 43 17.72 -3.16 -0.15
C ARG A 43 17.66 -4.21 -1.24
N PRO A 44 18.33 -5.37 -1.07
CA PRO A 44 18.34 -6.42 -2.09
C PRO A 44 16.93 -6.87 -2.49
N SER A 45 16.02 -7.04 -1.52
CA SER A 45 14.62 -7.40 -1.80
C SER A 45 13.90 -6.40 -2.70
N HIS A 46 14.19 -5.10 -2.57
CA HIS A 46 13.58 -4.10 -3.43
C HIS A 46 14.21 -4.06 -4.83
N VAL A 47 15.50 -4.37 -4.95
CA VAL A 47 16.15 -4.57 -6.25
C VAL A 47 15.52 -5.77 -6.97
N ASP A 48 15.34 -6.90 -6.27
CA ASP A 48 14.68 -8.09 -6.82
C ASP A 48 13.23 -7.82 -7.25
N GLU A 49 12.48 -7.06 -6.47
CA GLU A 49 11.11 -6.63 -6.84
C GLU A 49 11.11 -5.81 -8.12
N LEU A 50 12.04 -4.87 -8.27
CA LEU A 50 12.17 -4.05 -9.48
C LEU A 50 12.58 -4.90 -10.69
N VAL A 51 13.50 -5.84 -10.53
CA VAL A 51 13.94 -6.75 -11.60
C VAL A 51 12.77 -7.62 -12.07
N ASN A 52 12.03 -8.22 -11.13
CA ASN A 52 10.90 -9.10 -11.44
C ASN A 52 9.72 -8.37 -12.09
N GLY A 53 9.52 -7.10 -11.76
CA GLY A 53 8.47 -6.25 -12.29
C GLY A 53 8.98 -5.20 -13.29
N TRP A 54 10.14 -5.45 -13.94
CA TRP A 54 10.76 -4.44 -14.78
C TRP A 54 9.88 -4.03 -15.96
N ASP A 55 9.67 -2.73 -16.09
CA ASP A 55 8.90 -2.11 -17.16
C ASP A 55 9.63 -0.85 -17.66
N TRP A 56 10.09 -0.90 -18.90
CA TRP A 56 10.78 0.22 -19.53
C TRP A 56 9.90 1.47 -19.66
N GLY A 57 8.59 1.31 -19.75
CA GLY A 57 7.64 2.44 -19.81
C GLY A 57 7.56 3.20 -18.48
N GLN A 58 7.94 2.59 -17.38
CA GLN A 58 7.98 3.20 -16.04
C GLN A 58 9.38 3.66 -15.63
N PHE A 59 10.40 3.33 -16.41
CA PHE A 59 11.76 3.75 -16.11
C PHE A 59 11.91 5.26 -16.23
N ARG A 60 12.40 5.89 -15.18
CA ARG A 60 12.73 7.32 -15.15
C ARG A 60 14.24 7.49 -15.20
N PRO A 61 14.76 8.52 -15.88
CA PRO A 61 16.17 8.84 -15.85
C PRO A 61 16.70 8.91 -14.43
N LEU A 62 17.96 8.55 -14.24
CA LEU A 62 18.63 8.70 -12.96
C LEU A 62 19.01 10.17 -12.75
N ASP A 63 18.91 10.66 -11.50
CA ASP A 63 19.44 11.98 -11.16
C ASP A 63 20.87 11.86 -10.68
N VAL A 64 21.76 12.53 -11.39
CA VAL A 64 23.20 12.39 -11.24
C VAL A 64 23.83 13.77 -11.06
N SER A 65 24.81 13.90 -10.19
CA SER A 65 25.63 15.10 -10.07
C SER A 65 27.04 14.85 -10.60
N CYS A 66 27.49 15.71 -11.49
CA CYS A 66 28.87 15.69 -11.95
C CYS A 66 29.75 16.58 -11.05
N ARG A 67 30.54 15.94 -10.17
CA ARG A 67 31.52 16.60 -9.29
C ARG A 67 32.93 16.18 -9.63
N ASN A 68 33.78 17.13 -9.95
CA ASN A 68 35.22 16.87 -10.27
C ASN A 68 35.39 15.79 -11.35
N GLY A 69 34.51 15.76 -12.35
CA GLY A 69 34.52 14.77 -13.43
C GLY A 69 33.99 13.39 -13.09
N ASN A 70 33.45 13.19 -11.87
CA ASN A 70 32.81 11.94 -11.46
C ASN A 70 31.32 12.11 -11.37
N TYR A 71 30.55 11.06 -11.74
CA TYR A 71 29.09 11.04 -11.80
C TYR A 71 28.50 10.35 -10.56
N TYR A 72 27.94 11.12 -9.64
CA TYR A 72 27.31 10.62 -8.43
C TYR A 72 25.80 10.56 -8.58
N VAL A 73 25.24 9.35 -8.55
CA VAL A 73 23.78 9.14 -8.61
C VAL A 73 23.19 9.52 -7.26
N PHE A 74 22.41 10.58 -7.18
CA PHE A 74 21.74 10.96 -5.94
C PHE A 74 20.24 10.56 -5.90
N ASP A 75 19.60 10.25 -7.03
CA ASP A 75 18.31 9.54 -7.09
C ASP A 75 18.35 8.41 -8.12
N GLY A 76 17.76 7.28 -7.76
CA GLY A 76 17.65 6.11 -8.62
C GLY A 76 18.67 5.01 -8.33
N GLY A 77 19.35 5.00 -7.18
CA GLY A 77 20.31 3.97 -6.83
C GLY A 77 19.78 2.54 -6.92
N HIS A 78 18.51 2.28 -6.49
CA HIS A 78 17.87 0.98 -6.67
C HIS A 78 17.63 0.65 -8.14
N ARG A 79 17.23 1.64 -8.96
CA ARG A 79 17.04 1.49 -10.42
C ARG A 79 18.37 1.12 -11.11
N LEU A 80 19.46 1.79 -10.75
CA LEU A 80 20.78 1.45 -11.27
C LEU A 80 21.18 0.03 -10.89
N SER A 81 21.00 -0.37 -9.62
CA SER A 81 21.31 -1.72 -9.16
C SER A 81 20.47 -2.77 -9.88
N SER A 82 19.19 -2.50 -10.13
CA SER A 82 18.32 -3.40 -10.88
C SER A 82 18.76 -3.55 -12.34
N LEU A 83 19.19 -2.46 -12.98
CA LEU A 83 19.78 -2.52 -14.33
C LEU A 83 21.03 -3.38 -14.35
N LYS A 84 21.94 -3.17 -13.40
CA LYS A 84 23.18 -4.00 -13.28
C LYS A 84 22.86 -5.49 -13.09
N GLN A 85 21.79 -5.81 -12.37
CA GLN A 85 21.34 -7.18 -12.19
C GLN A 85 20.68 -7.74 -13.48
N LEU A 86 19.86 -6.95 -14.19
CA LEU A 86 19.22 -7.34 -15.46
C LEU A 86 20.23 -7.61 -16.57
N TYR A 87 21.22 -6.76 -16.72
CA TYR A 87 22.27 -6.92 -17.75
C TYR A 87 23.27 -8.01 -17.38
N GLY A 88 23.47 -8.29 -16.08
CA GLY A 88 24.40 -9.29 -15.59
C GLY A 88 25.85 -8.77 -15.51
N SER A 89 26.68 -9.49 -14.75
CA SER A 89 28.10 -9.13 -14.57
C SER A 89 28.87 -9.23 -15.88
N GLY A 90 29.67 -8.20 -16.17
CA GLY A 90 30.51 -8.14 -17.36
C GLY A 90 29.86 -7.53 -18.60
N HIS A 91 28.59 -7.13 -18.53
CA HIS A 91 27.93 -6.39 -19.59
C HIS A 91 27.87 -4.92 -19.21
N HIS A 92 28.39 -4.06 -20.08
CA HIS A 92 28.30 -2.62 -19.94
C HIS A 92 27.08 -2.10 -20.67
N PHE A 93 26.45 -1.09 -20.11
CA PHE A 93 25.30 -0.40 -20.69
C PHE A 93 25.39 1.10 -20.43
N THR A 94 24.68 1.88 -21.24
CA THR A 94 24.45 3.29 -20.96
C THR A 94 23.04 3.47 -20.42
N VAL A 95 22.85 4.47 -19.58
CA VAL A 95 21.56 4.83 -19.04
C VAL A 95 21.33 6.33 -19.12
N LEU A 96 20.14 6.71 -19.51
CA LEU A 96 19.74 8.11 -19.58
C LEU A 96 19.70 8.70 -18.17
N CYS A 97 20.48 9.76 -17.98
CA CYS A 97 20.59 10.49 -16.73
C CYS A 97 20.21 11.96 -16.90
N ARG A 98 19.63 12.55 -15.88
CA ARG A 98 19.57 13.98 -15.70
C ARG A 98 20.79 14.40 -14.90
N VAL A 99 21.81 14.91 -15.59
CA VAL A 99 23.10 15.22 -15.00
C VAL A 99 23.16 16.68 -14.56
N PHE A 100 23.33 16.91 -13.29
CA PHE A 100 23.47 18.22 -12.68
C PHE A 100 24.94 18.61 -12.58
N TYR A 101 25.27 19.82 -13.01
CA TYR A 101 26.57 20.43 -12.94
C TYR A 101 26.56 21.58 -11.95
N GLY A 102 27.63 21.71 -11.16
CA GLY A 102 27.79 22.80 -10.19
C GLY A 102 27.14 22.55 -8.82
N LEU A 103 26.59 21.35 -8.55
CA LEU A 103 26.13 21.00 -7.22
C LEU A 103 27.29 20.68 -6.29
N THR A 104 27.18 21.11 -5.04
CA THR A 104 28.03 20.63 -3.94
C THR A 104 27.46 19.30 -3.40
N ARG A 105 28.26 18.57 -2.63
CA ARG A 105 27.84 17.33 -1.97
C ARG A 105 26.67 17.55 -1.01
N GLU A 106 26.65 18.69 -0.32
CA GLU A 106 25.58 19.09 0.60
C GLU A 106 24.25 19.36 -0.15
N GLU A 107 24.34 19.97 -1.33
CA GLU A 107 23.18 20.19 -2.20
C GLU A 107 22.65 18.88 -2.78
N GLU A 108 23.51 17.95 -3.18
CA GLU A 108 23.09 16.59 -3.58
C GLU A 108 22.33 15.89 -2.46
N ALA A 109 22.89 15.90 -1.23
CA ALA A 109 22.25 15.31 -0.06
C ALA A 109 20.86 15.98 0.24
N TYR A 110 20.78 17.30 0.04
CA TYR A 110 19.53 18.03 0.15
C TYR A 110 18.51 17.56 -0.89
N TYR A 111 18.85 17.51 -2.17
CA TYR A 111 17.95 17.05 -3.22
C TYR A 111 17.53 15.60 -2.98
N PHE A 112 18.44 14.74 -2.57
CA PHE A 112 18.13 13.36 -2.19
C PHE A 112 17.06 13.29 -1.06
N SER A 113 17.18 14.10 -0.03
CA SER A 113 16.27 14.07 1.12
C SER A 113 14.92 14.73 0.84
N HIS A 114 14.81 15.58 -0.21
CA HIS A 114 13.62 16.36 -0.55
C HIS A 114 13.06 16.01 -1.94
N GLN A 115 13.48 14.90 -2.53
CA GLN A 115 13.03 14.47 -3.88
C GLN A 115 11.51 14.28 -3.98
N ASP A 116 10.87 13.92 -2.88
CA ASP A 116 9.42 13.73 -2.79
C ASP A 116 8.66 15.00 -2.37
N ASP A 117 9.37 16.09 -2.06
CA ASP A 117 8.76 17.35 -1.68
C ASP A 117 7.97 17.94 -2.86
N GLY A 118 6.69 18.18 -2.63
CA GLY A 118 5.78 18.69 -3.67
C GLY A 118 5.19 17.62 -4.59
N VAL A 119 5.59 16.36 -4.47
CA VAL A 119 4.92 15.25 -5.15
C VAL A 119 3.65 14.91 -4.36
N MET A 120 2.49 15.24 -4.93
CA MET A 120 1.21 14.85 -4.33
C MET A 120 0.93 13.40 -4.72
N PRO A 121 0.84 12.47 -3.76
CA PRO A 121 0.47 11.08 -4.07
C PRO A 121 -0.87 11.06 -4.81
N MET A 122 -0.95 10.31 -5.90
CA MET A 122 -2.18 10.15 -6.64
C MET A 122 -3.29 9.63 -5.72
N PRO A 123 -4.44 10.31 -5.62
CA PRO A 123 -5.56 9.83 -4.84
C PRO A 123 -5.99 8.44 -5.32
N PHE A 124 -6.39 7.60 -4.38
CA PHE A 124 -6.71 6.21 -4.70
C PHE A 124 -7.83 6.06 -5.75
N GLU A 125 -8.86 6.92 -5.68
CA GLU A 125 -9.95 6.91 -6.68
C GLU A 125 -9.46 7.25 -8.09
N GLU A 126 -8.47 8.12 -8.21
CA GLU A 126 -7.87 8.47 -9.50
C GLU A 126 -7.04 7.30 -10.04
N LYS A 127 -6.29 6.63 -9.16
CA LYS A 127 -5.58 5.40 -9.52
C LYS A 127 -6.55 4.31 -9.99
N MET A 128 -7.63 4.04 -9.25
CA MET A 128 -8.64 3.06 -9.67
C MET A 128 -9.24 3.37 -11.04
N ARG A 129 -9.52 4.64 -11.35
CA ARG A 129 -10.02 5.02 -12.68
C ARG A 129 -9.00 4.72 -13.77
N ALA A 130 -7.73 5.01 -13.51
CA ALA A 130 -6.65 4.71 -14.45
C ALA A 130 -6.49 3.19 -14.65
N ASP A 131 -6.54 2.41 -13.55
CA ASP A 131 -6.48 0.95 -13.58
C ASP A 131 -7.64 0.35 -14.41
N ILE A 132 -8.87 0.89 -14.26
CA ILE A 132 -10.02 0.47 -15.09
C ILE A 132 -9.79 0.77 -16.56
N VAL A 133 -9.31 1.99 -16.89
CA VAL A 133 -9.04 2.40 -18.28
C VAL A 133 -7.91 1.56 -18.89
N SER A 134 -6.93 1.16 -18.09
CA SER A 134 -5.85 0.25 -18.52
C SER A 134 -6.29 -1.21 -18.70
N GLY A 135 -7.55 -1.52 -18.35
CA GLY A 135 -8.10 -2.87 -18.48
C GLY A 135 -7.74 -3.81 -17.32
N ASP A 136 -7.40 -3.26 -16.15
CA ASP A 136 -7.17 -4.07 -14.96
C ASP A 136 -8.46 -4.74 -14.50
N LYS A 137 -8.56 -6.03 -14.80
CA LYS A 137 -9.73 -6.86 -14.50
C LYS A 137 -9.95 -7.01 -12.99
N GLN A 138 -8.88 -7.02 -12.21
CA GLN A 138 -8.95 -7.18 -10.76
C GLN A 138 -9.65 -5.98 -10.10
N THR A 139 -9.23 -4.77 -10.46
CA THR A 139 -9.87 -3.55 -9.95
C THR A 139 -11.32 -3.45 -10.38
N ALA A 140 -11.62 -3.81 -11.64
CA ALA A 140 -13.00 -3.82 -12.13
C ALA A 140 -13.89 -4.81 -11.37
N GLU A 141 -13.41 -6.03 -11.12
CA GLU A 141 -14.12 -7.06 -10.36
C GLU A 141 -14.33 -6.66 -8.89
N LEU A 142 -13.31 -6.11 -8.23
CA LEU A 142 -13.39 -5.61 -6.86
C LEU A 142 -14.51 -4.57 -6.71
N ILE A 143 -14.61 -3.65 -7.67
CA ILE A 143 -15.66 -2.63 -7.69
C ILE A 143 -17.02 -3.27 -7.92
N ALA A 144 -17.15 -4.13 -8.93
CA ALA A 144 -18.41 -4.77 -9.29
C ALA A 144 -18.99 -5.60 -8.12
N ILE A 145 -18.15 -6.36 -7.42
CA ILE A 145 -18.54 -7.11 -6.22
C ILE A 145 -19.01 -6.17 -5.11
N SER A 146 -18.25 -5.10 -4.86
CA SER A 146 -18.64 -4.13 -3.83
C SER A 146 -20.00 -3.49 -4.12
N GLU A 147 -20.22 -3.06 -5.36
CA GLU A 147 -21.48 -2.44 -5.79
C GLU A 147 -22.65 -3.42 -5.79
N LYS A 148 -22.43 -4.67 -6.19
CA LYS A 148 -23.41 -5.75 -6.13
C LYS A 148 -23.98 -5.95 -4.73
N VAL A 149 -23.13 -5.85 -3.70
CA VAL A 149 -23.55 -5.96 -2.29
C VAL A 149 -24.10 -4.64 -1.73
N GLY A 150 -23.97 -3.54 -2.44
CA GLY A 150 -24.47 -2.22 -2.04
C GLY A 150 -23.43 -1.31 -1.40
N PHE A 151 -22.13 -1.62 -1.58
CA PHE A 151 -21.04 -0.76 -1.11
C PHE A 151 -20.42 0.05 -2.25
N LYS A 152 -19.93 1.25 -1.90
CA LYS A 152 -19.08 2.07 -2.77
C LYS A 152 -17.66 2.11 -2.20
N LEU A 153 -16.67 2.10 -3.08
CA LEU A 153 -15.29 2.32 -2.70
C LEU A 153 -14.96 3.80 -2.82
N SER A 154 -14.62 4.46 -1.72
CA SER A 154 -14.18 5.86 -1.74
C SER A 154 -13.37 6.20 -0.49
N ALA A 155 -12.16 6.71 -0.67
CA ALA A 155 -11.32 7.15 0.43
C ALA A 155 -11.82 8.47 1.09
N ARG A 156 -12.63 9.24 0.36
CA ARG A 156 -13.08 10.58 0.77
C ARG A 156 -14.48 10.59 1.38
N SER A 157 -15.38 9.75 0.88
CA SER A 157 -16.77 9.71 1.34
C SER A 157 -16.90 9.14 2.75
N LYS A 158 -17.70 9.78 3.57
CA LYS A 158 -18.03 9.36 4.94
C LYS A 158 -19.44 8.80 5.07
N ALA A 159 -20.13 8.58 3.95
CA ALA A 159 -21.48 8.04 3.94
C ALA A 159 -21.49 6.56 4.38
N ASN A 160 -22.61 6.10 4.94
CA ASN A 160 -22.86 4.68 5.14
C ASN A 160 -22.84 3.95 3.79
N GLY A 161 -22.49 2.68 3.79
CA GLY A 161 -22.30 1.92 2.56
C GLY A 161 -21.02 2.30 1.80
N THR A 162 -20.09 3.03 2.43
CA THR A 162 -18.83 3.40 1.79
C THR A 162 -17.63 2.75 2.48
N ILE A 163 -16.89 1.97 1.73
CA ILE A 163 -15.63 1.36 2.16
C ILE A 163 -14.49 2.37 1.93
N GLN A 164 -13.99 2.97 3.01
CA GLN A 164 -12.81 3.85 2.96
C GLN A 164 -11.50 3.05 3.06
N ALA A 165 -11.55 1.85 3.64
CA ALA A 165 -10.40 0.97 3.83
C ALA A 165 -10.08 0.16 2.56
N ILE A 166 -9.92 0.85 1.43
CA ILE A 166 -9.81 0.22 0.11
C ILE A 166 -8.57 -0.68 0.02
N LYS A 167 -7.43 -0.23 0.56
CA LYS A 167 -6.22 -1.07 0.63
C LYS A 167 -6.48 -2.41 1.34
N LYS A 168 -7.30 -2.41 2.40
CA LYS A 168 -7.70 -3.65 3.09
C LYS A 168 -8.67 -4.48 2.24
N ALA A 169 -9.62 -3.87 1.57
CA ALA A 169 -10.52 -4.55 0.65
C ALA A 169 -9.75 -5.28 -0.46
N THR A 170 -8.81 -4.59 -1.11
CA THR A 170 -7.90 -5.18 -2.10
C THR A 170 -7.04 -6.30 -1.49
N GLN A 171 -6.54 -6.12 -0.26
CA GLN A 171 -5.77 -7.16 0.42
C GLN A 171 -6.60 -8.41 0.69
N VAL A 172 -7.84 -8.28 1.17
CA VAL A 172 -8.77 -9.40 1.40
C VAL A 172 -9.06 -10.13 0.10
N TRP A 173 -9.34 -9.38 -0.98
CA TRP A 173 -9.57 -9.96 -2.30
C TRP A 173 -8.36 -10.74 -2.82
N ASN A 174 -7.15 -10.15 -2.74
CA ASN A 174 -5.92 -10.78 -3.20
C ASN A 174 -5.54 -12.03 -2.39
N GLN A 175 -5.79 -11.99 -1.10
CA GLN A 175 -5.37 -13.06 -0.20
C GLN A 175 -6.34 -14.24 -0.18
N PHE A 176 -7.64 -13.97 -0.29
CA PHE A 176 -8.68 -14.98 -0.07
C PHE A 176 -9.61 -15.19 -1.27
N GLY A 177 -9.46 -14.39 -2.32
CA GLY A 177 -10.26 -14.47 -3.54
C GLY A 177 -11.56 -13.68 -3.51
N PRO A 178 -12.18 -13.53 -4.70
CA PRO A 178 -13.40 -12.75 -4.88
C PRO A 178 -14.60 -13.29 -4.09
N GLU A 179 -14.72 -14.62 -3.98
CA GLU A 179 -15.83 -15.26 -3.26
C GLU A 179 -15.84 -14.92 -1.77
N ILE A 180 -14.68 -15.02 -1.10
CA ILE A 180 -14.55 -14.66 0.33
C ILE A 180 -14.75 -13.17 0.52
N TYR A 181 -14.29 -12.36 -0.42
CA TYR A 181 -14.51 -10.92 -0.39
C TYR A 181 -16.02 -10.59 -0.47
N GLU A 182 -16.74 -11.18 -1.42
CA GLU A 182 -18.20 -11.00 -1.55
C GLU A 182 -18.93 -11.44 -0.29
N GLN A 183 -18.66 -12.64 0.22
CA GLN A 183 -19.26 -13.16 1.44
C GLN A 183 -18.97 -12.28 2.66
N THR A 184 -17.74 -11.72 2.73
CA THR A 184 -17.36 -10.78 3.79
C THR A 184 -18.25 -9.55 3.75
N LEU A 185 -18.41 -8.94 2.59
CA LEU A 185 -19.26 -7.77 2.43
C LEU A 185 -20.74 -8.08 2.70
N GLN A 186 -21.22 -9.23 2.24
CA GLN A 186 -22.61 -9.65 2.47
C GLN A 186 -22.90 -9.82 3.96
N LEU A 187 -22.05 -10.53 4.71
CA LEU A 187 -22.21 -10.67 6.16
C LEU A 187 -22.20 -9.32 6.89
N ILE A 188 -21.32 -8.40 6.47
CA ILE A 188 -21.26 -7.06 7.04
C ILE A 188 -22.56 -6.29 6.74
N MET A 189 -23.06 -6.35 5.52
CA MET A 189 -24.30 -5.67 5.11
C MET A 189 -25.49 -6.21 5.91
N ASP A 190 -25.66 -7.53 5.95
CA ASP A 190 -26.79 -8.18 6.62
C ASP A 190 -26.78 -7.97 8.15
N THR A 191 -25.59 -7.82 8.73
CA THR A 191 -25.45 -7.67 10.19
C THR A 191 -25.59 -6.22 10.64
N TRP A 192 -24.93 -5.29 9.94
CA TRP A 192 -24.79 -3.89 10.37
C TRP A 192 -25.28 -2.86 9.35
N GLY A 193 -25.86 -3.32 8.22
CA GLY A 193 -26.43 -2.43 7.21
C GLY A 193 -25.42 -1.49 6.55
N GLY A 194 -24.15 -1.87 6.51
CA GLY A 194 -23.10 -1.03 5.94
C GLY A 194 -22.76 0.22 6.76
N ASP A 195 -23.05 0.21 8.08
CA ASP A 195 -22.58 1.26 8.99
C ASP A 195 -21.09 1.48 8.82
N ARG A 196 -20.67 2.75 8.84
CA ARG A 196 -19.29 3.19 8.67
C ARG A 196 -18.29 2.46 9.58
N GLY A 197 -18.70 2.11 10.80
CA GLY A 197 -17.90 1.35 11.74
C GLY A 197 -17.64 -0.08 11.27
N SER A 198 -18.60 -0.69 10.59
CA SER A 198 -18.58 -2.09 10.15
C SER A 198 -17.67 -2.35 8.94
N VAL A 199 -17.33 -1.32 8.17
CA VAL A 199 -16.47 -1.40 6.97
C VAL A 199 -15.04 -0.88 7.22
N ARG A 200 -14.62 -0.77 8.47
CA ARG A 200 -13.23 -0.45 8.82
C ARG A 200 -12.30 -1.61 8.48
N ALA A 201 -11.03 -1.30 8.28
CA ALA A 201 -10.02 -2.28 7.89
C ALA A 201 -10.02 -3.55 8.76
N ASN A 202 -10.07 -3.39 10.09
CA ASN A 202 -10.05 -4.52 11.01
C ASN A 202 -11.33 -5.38 10.94
N MET A 203 -12.47 -4.78 10.63
CA MET A 203 -13.72 -5.52 10.44
C MET A 203 -13.69 -6.32 9.14
N LEU A 204 -13.28 -5.70 8.03
CA LEU A 204 -13.12 -6.39 6.75
C LEU A 204 -12.17 -7.59 6.87
N GLY A 205 -10.98 -7.36 7.42
CA GLY A 205 -10.00 -8.44 7.62
C GLY A 205 -10.48 -9.49 8.62
N GLY A 206 -11.09 -9.08 9.73
CA GLY A 206 -11.57 -10.00 10.76
C GLY A 206 -12.70 -10.90 10.28
N VAL A 207 -13.69 -10.36 9.56
CA VAL A 207 -14.79 -11.16 8.98
C VAL A 207 -14.26 -12.10 7.91
N ALA A 208 -13.34 -11.65 7.04
CA ALA A 208 -12.73 -12.50 6.03
C ALA A 208 -11.97 -13.70 6.67
N VAL A 209 -11.12 -13.43 7.67
CA VAL A 209 -10.40 -14.50 8.40
C VAL A 209 -11.38 -15.44 9.12
N PHE A 210 -12.46 -14.93 9.67
CA PHE A 210 -13.51 -15.75 10.29
C PHE A 210 -14.18 -16.67 9.27
N LEU A 211 -14.50 -16.16 8.08
CA LEU A 211 -15.08 -16.97 6.98
C LEU A 211 -14.09 -18.04 6.48
N VAL A 212 -12.82 -17.69 6.33
CA VAL A 212 -11.79 -18.68 5.94
C VAL A 212 -11.63 -19.78 6.98
N ALA A 213 -11.75 -19.43 8.28
CA ALA A 213 -11.62 -20.41 9.36
C ALA A 213 -12.79 -21.41 9.43
N PHE A 214 -13.99 -20.94 9.18
CA PHE A 214 -15.21 -21.71 9.50
C PHE A 214 -16.14 -21.96 8.31
N GLY A 215 -16.08 -21.15 7.26
CA GLY A 215 -16.77 -21.35 5.98
C GLY A 215 -18.20 -21.91 6.11
N SER A 216 -18.38 -23.14 5.63
CA SER A 216 -19.67 -23.84 5.60
C SER A 216 -20.24 -24.20 6.98
N GLU A 217 -19.47 -24.07 8.06
CA GLU A 217 -19.96 -24.33 9.42
C GLU A 217 -20.70 -23.14 10.04
N ILE A 218 -20.67 -21.99 9.35
CA ILE A 218 -21.31 -20.76 9.83
C ILE A 218 -22.81 -20.80 9.50
N ASP A 219 -23.64 -20.76 10.52
CA ASP A 219 -25.07 -20.44 10.34
C ASP A 219 -25.20 -18.93 10.19
N HIS A 220 -25.58 -18.49 8.99
CA HIS A 220 -25.73 -17.08 8.64
C HIS A 220 -26.73 -16.34 9.54
N SER A 221 -27.90 -16.94 9.76
CA SER A 221 -28.95 -16.34 10.59
C SER A 221 -28.49 -16.14 12.03
N ARG A 222 -27.76 -17.15 12.56
CA ARG A 222 -27.15 -17.07 13.88
C ARG A 222 -26.09 -15.98 13.94
N PHE A 223 -25.21 -15.89 12.92
CA PHE A 223 -24.19 -14.85 12.84
C PHE A 223 -24.84 -13.47 12.96
N VAL A 224 -25.79 -13.17 12.08
CA VAL A 224 -26.50 -11.88 12.08
C VAL A 224 -27.16 -11.62 13.44
N LYS A 225 -27.92 -12.59 13.97
CA LYS A 225 -28.59 -12.46 15.28
C LYS A 225 -27.63 -12.15 16.43
N LYS A 226 -26.48 -12.84 16.46
CA LYS A 226 -25.51 -12.72 17.56
C LYS A 226 -24.64 -11.47 17.45
N LEU A 227 -24.24 -11.10 16.25
CA LEU A 227 -23.33 -10.00 16.02
C LEU A 227 -24.06 -8.64 15.96
N LYS A 228 -25.30 -8.61 15.47
CA LYS A 228 -26.10 -7.37 15.40
C LYS A 228 -26.29 -6.67 16.73
N VAL A 229 -26.39 -7.43 17.82
CA VAL A 229 -26.58 -6.88 19.18
C VAL A 229 -25.26 -6.44 19.84
N LYS A 230 -24.12 -6.75 19.22
CA LYS A 230 -22.81 -6.36 19.74
C LYS A 230 -22.41 -5.00 19.20
N LYS A 231 -21.95 -4.12 20.08
CA LYS A 231 -21.38 -2.85 19.65
C LYS A 231 -20.02 -3.13 18.98
N LEU A 232 -19.76 -2.45 17.88
CA LEU A 232 -18.48 -2.57 17.15
C LEU A 232 -17.27 -2.19 18.02
N SER A 233 -17.46 -1.23 18.96
CA SER A 233 -16.45 -0.87 19.97
C SER A 233 -16.07 -2.03 20.89
N ASP A 234 -17.03 -2.87 21.25
CA ASP A 234 -16.80 -3.99 22.14
C ASP A 234 -16.01 -5.09 21.43
N LEU A 235 -16.34 -5.37 20.15
CA LEU A 235 -15.53 -6.27 19.32
C LEU A 235 -14.09 -5.76 19.15
N GLN A 236 -13.91 -4.45 19.00
CA GLN A 236 -12.59 -3.83 18.93
C GLN A 236 -11.80 -3.99 20.23
N LEU A 237 -12.46 -3.79 21.36
CA LEU A 237 -11.83 -3.93 22.67
C LEU A 237 -11.45 -5.40 22.93
N GLU A 238 -12.35 -6.32 22.66
CA GLU A 238 -12.07 -7.76 22.78
C GLU A 238 -10.93 -8.22 21.88
N ALA A 239 -10.87 -7.73 20.63
CA ALA A 239 -9.78 -8.04 19.71
C ALA A 239 -8.41 -7.60 20.25
N LYS A 240 -8.33 -6.47 20.97
CA LYS A 240 -7.08 -6.04 21.62
C LYS A 240 -6.63 -7.03 22.71
N TRP A 241 -7.56 -7.64 23.43
CA TRP A 241 -7.25 -8.66 24.45
C TRP A 241 -6.72 -9.96 23.82
N PHE A 242 -7.18 -10.30 22.61
CA PHE A 242 -6.70 -11.47 21.89
C PHE A 242 -5.38 -11.26 21.16
N LYS A 243 -4.88 -10.03 21.10
CA LYS A 243 -3.64 -9.73 20.40
C LYS A 243 -2.45 -10.24 21.21
N ALA A 244 -2.00 -11.47 20.93
CA ALA A 244 -0.68 -11.94 21.31
C ALA A 244 0.39 -11.31 20.40
N ALA A 245 1.66 -11.30 20.84
CA ALA A 245 2.76 -10.64 20.15
C ALA A 245 2.92 -11.04 18.67
N ASP A 246 2.46 -12.24 18.30
CA ASP A 246 2.64 -12.82 16.96
C ASP A 246 1.37 -12.88 16.11
N GLN A 247 0.26 -12.29 16.57
CA GLN A 247 -1.02 -12.38 15.86
C GLN A 247 -1.37 -11.11 15.12
N SER A 248 -1.87 -11.28 13.88
CA SER A 248 -2.43 -10.18 13.12
C SER A 248 -3.66 -9.61 13.79
N MET A 249 -3.93 -8.31 13.59
CA MET A 249 -5.17 -7.69 14.08
C MET A 249 -6.41 -8.36 13.47
N ASP A 250 -6.33 -8.82 12.22
CA ASP A 250 -7.43 -9.50 11.54
C ASP A 250 -7.77 -10.83 12.23
N GLY A 251 -6.76 -11.62 12.61
CA GLY A 251 -6.94 -12.85 13.40
C GLY A 251 -7.52 -12.59 14.79
N SER A 252 -7.08 -11.52 15.44
CA SER A 252 -7.61 -11.11 16.75
C SER A 252 -9.08 -10.68 16.66
N PHE A 253 -9.45 -9.96 15.59
CA PHE A 253 -10.85 -9.62 15.31
C PHE A 253 -11.70 -10.85 15.00
N ALA A 254 -11.18 -11.78 14.19
CA ALA A 254 -11.87 -13.04 13.90
C ALA A 254 -12.18 -13.83 15.17
N ARG A 255 -11.26 -13.85 16.15
CA ARG A 255 -11.47 -14.48 17.48
C ARG A 255 -12.57 -13.77 18.28
N SER A 256 -12.59 -12.44 18.27
CA SER A 256 -13.64 -11.65 18.93
C SER A 256 -15.01 -11.96 18.32
N ILE A 257 -15.09 -12.07 16.98
CA ILE A 257 -16.29 -12.46 16.24
C ILE A 257 -16.71 -13.88 16.64
N ALA A 258 -15.77 -14.85 16.66
CA ALA A 258 -16.08 -16.23 17.04
C ALA A 258 -16.56 -16.35 18.49
N LYS A 259 -15.99 -15.59 19.41
CA LYS A 259 -16.47 -15.52 20.80
C LYS A 259 -17.91 -15.02 20.89
N ALA A 260 -18.22 -13.94 20.15
CA ALA A 260 -19.60 -13.41 20.08
C ALA A 260 -20.58 -14.40 19.44
N TYR A 261 -20.17 -15.08 18.36
CA TYR A 261 -20.95 -16.12 17.71
C TYR A 261 -21.21 -17.31 18.65
N ASN A 262 -20.21 -17.75 19.41
CA ASN A 262 -20.27 -18.88 20.35
C ASN A 262 -21.04 -18.57 21.63
N TYR A 263 -21.37 -17.30 21.89
CA TYR A 263 -22.07 -16.92 23.11
C TYR A 263 -23.42 -17.64 23.24
N GLY A 264 -23.66 -18.28 24.40
CA GLY A 264 -24.85 -19.07 24.68
C GLY A 264 -24.71 -20.57 24.36
N GLY A 265 -23.54 -21.02 23.90
CA GLY A 265 -23.20 -22.45 23.77
C GLY A 265 -24.00 -23.24 22.74
N GLY A 266 -24.06 -24.55 22.91
CA GLY A 266 -24.84 -25.49 22.10
C GLY A 266 -24.07 -26.09 20.93
N LYS A 267 -24.82 -26.81 20.07
CA LYS A 267 -24.27 -27.56 18.91
C LYS A 267 -23.60 -26.72 17.82
N TRP A 268 -23.79 -25.41 17.90
CA TRP A 268 -23.27 -24.44 16.93
C TRP A 268 -21.93 -23.82 17.33
N ARG A 269 -21.28 -24.34 18.37
CA ARG A 269 -20.04 -23.78 18.85
C ARG A 269 -18.89 -24.10 17.90
N LEU A 270 -18.26 -23.04 17.36
CA LEU A 270 -17.11 -23.15 16.47
C LEU A 270 -15.82 -23.35 17.31
N PRO A 271 -14.90 -24.24 16.87
CA PRO A 271 -13.69 -24.56 17.61
C PRO A 271 -12.62 -23.46 17.46
N GLU A 272 -12.27 -22.81 18.54
CA GLU A 272 -11.34 -21.66 18.53
C GLU A 272 -9.88 -22.02 18.16
N TRP A 273 -9.51 -23.30 18.25
CA TRP A 273 -8.17 -23.78 17.89
C TRP A 273 -7.83 -23.60 16.39
N ARG A 274 -8.83 -23.49 15.52
CA ARG A 274 -8.61 -23.30 14.06
C ARG A 274 -7.87 -22.04 13.72
N PHE A 275 -8.00 -20.99 14.51
CA PHE A 275 -7.23 -19.76 14.28
C PHE A 275 -5.72 -19.95 14.44
N ALA A 276 -5.31 -20.89 15.30
CA ALA A 276 -3.89 -21.22 15.45
C ALA A 276 -3.34 -21.99 14.24
N ALA A 277 -4.18 -22.81 13.59
CA ALA A 277 -3.81 -23.62 12.43
C ALA A 277 -3.67 -22.78 11.15
N LEU A 278 -4.36 -21.65 11.05
CA LEU A 278 -4.35 -20.79 9.85
C LEU A 278 -3.05 -20.03 9.64
N GLY A 279 -2.17 -19.99 10.64
CA GLY A 279 -0.85 -19.36 10.53
C GLY A 279 -0.90 -17.95 9.92
N VAL A 280 -1.90 -17.14 10.28
CA VAL A 280 -2.10 -15.80 9.71
C VAL A 280 -0.93 -14.92 10.15
N LYS A 281 0.23 -15.16 9.54
CA LYS A 281 1.35 -14.24 9.59
C LYS A 281 1.01 -13.07 8.68
N SER A 282 0.80 -11.90 9.24
CA SER A 282 0.85 -10.68 8.47
C SER A 282 2.28 -10.56 7.93
N LYS A 283 2.47 -10.74 6.62
CA LYS A 283 3.63 -10.12 5.98
C LYS A 283 3.41 -8.61 6.09
N GLY A 284 4.30 -7.95 6.84
CA GLY A 284 4.37 -6.51 6.99
C GLY A 284 4.63 -5.79 5.68
#